data_68a8c16d121cecca8f3304a9a549075a
#
_entry.id   68a8c16d121cecca8f3304a9a549075a
#
_cell.length_a   1.000
_cell.length_b   1.000
_cell.length_c   1.000
_cell.angle_alpha   90.00
_cell.angle_beta   90.00
_cell.angle_gamma   90.00
#
_symmetry.space_group_name_H-M   'P 1'
#
loop_
_entity.id
_entity.type
_entity.pdbx_description
1 polymer ?
#
loop_
_entity_poly.entity_id
_entity_poly.type
_entity_poly.pdbx_seq_one_letter_code
_entity_poly.pdbx_strand_id
1 'polypeptide(L)'
;MLARTVEYFKIPKNVLVICLGKSTYARCGIIVNVTPLEPGWEGNVTLEFSNTTPLPAKIYANEGVAQFVFIKGNEDPAVSYADRNGKYQGQKGVTLPKI
;
A
#
# COMPACT_ATOMS: atom_id res chain seq x y z
N MET A 1 -2.86 -9.63 9.65
CA MET A 1 -3.91 -9.87 8.64
C MET A 1 -3.52 -9.19 7.34
N LEU A 2 -3.68 -9.86 6.23
CA LEU A 2 -3.48 -9.27 4.90
C LEU A 2 -4.83 -8.94 4.28
N ALA A 3 -4.89 -7.78 3.64
CA ALA A 3 -6.06 -7.34 2.89
C ALA A 3 -5.60 -6.67 1.59
N ARG A 4 -6.52 -6.35 0.72
CA ARG A 4 -6.20 -5.60 -0.49
C ARG A 4 -7.07 -4.37 -0.61
N THR A 5 -6.58 -3.38 -1.31
CA THR A 5 -7.39 -2.22 -1.67
C THR A 5 -8.43 -2.63 -2.72
N VAL A 6 -9.60 -1.97 -2.69
CA VAL A 6 -10.58 -2.10 -3.78
C VAL A 6 -10.08 -1.39 -5.03
N GLU A 7 -9.29 -0.33 -4.83
CA GLU A 7 -8.71 0.44 -5.92
C GLU A 7 -7.55 -0.32 -6.56
N TYR A 8 -7.46 -0.24 -7.87
CA TYR A 8 -6.30 -0.67 -8.64
C TYR A 8 -5.50 0.58 -8.98
N PHE A 9 -4.23 0.61 -8.57
CA PHE A 9 -3.39 1.79 -8.72
C PHE A 9 -2.42 1.63 -9.88
N LYS A 10 -2.19 2.72 -10.57
CA LYS A 10 -1.14 2.84 -11.57
C LYS A 10 -0.33 4.08 -11.23
N ILE A 11 0.84 3.86 -10.65
CA ILE A 11 1.67 4.95 -10.15
C ILE A 11 2.48 5.53 -11.30
N PRO A 12 2.36 6.84 -11.58
CA PRO A 12 3.17 7.49 -12.60
C PRO A 12 4.66 7.35 -12.30
N LYS A 13 5.48 7.45 -13.34
CA LYS A 13 6.94 7.30 -13.22
C LYS A 13 7.62 8.38 -12.39
N ASN A 14 6.96 9.52 -12.18
CA ASN A 14 7.51 10.63 -11.40
C ASN A 14 6.86 10.79 -10.02
N VAL A 15 6.14 9.77 -9.55
CA VAL A 15 5.43 9.83 -8.28
C VAL A 15 5.86 8.68 -7.39
N LEU A 16 6.16 8.99 -6.13
CA LEU A 16 6.35 8.03 -5.05
C LEU A 16 5.13 8.13 -4.13
N VAL A 17 4.61 7.00 -3.68
CA VAL A 17 3.47 6.97 -2.77
C VAL A 17 3.87 6.34 -1.45
N ILE A 18 3.52 7.02 -0.36
CA ILE A 18 3.73 6.52 1.00
C ILE A 18 2.35 6.25 1.61
N CYS A 19 2.15 5.04 2.12
CA CYS A 19 0.92 4.67 2.82
C CYS A 19 1.07 4.94 4.31
N LEU A 20 0.09 5.62 4.87
CA LEU A 20 0.00 5.89 6.31
C LEU A 20 -1.31 5.32 6.84
N GLY A 21 -1.38 5.14 8.15
CA GLY A 21 -2.59 4.67 8.81
C GLY A 21 -3.67 5.74 8.89
N LYS A 22 -4.83 5.34 9.34
CA LYS A 22 -5.96 6.23 9.62
C LYS A 22 -6.08 6.42 11.13
N SER A 23 -6.31 7.66 11.58
CA SER A 23 -6.25 8.01 12.99
C SER A 23 -7.18 7.18 13.89
N THR A 24 -8.37 6.85 13.40
CA THR A 24 -9.32 6.04 14.17
C THR A 24 -8.75 4.66 14.50
N TYR A 25 -8.18 3.98 13.50
CA TYR A 25 -7.58 2.66 13.70
C TYR A 25 -6.27 2.75 14.48
N ALA A 26 -5.48 3.80 14.23
CA ALA A 26 -4.24 4.02 14.97
C ALA A 26 -4.50 4.13 16.50
N ARG A 27 -5.58 4.80 16.88
CA ARG A 27 -5.99 4.92 18.30
C ARG A 27 -6.43 3.60 18.90
N CYS A 28 -6.82 2.64 18.09
CA CYS A 28 -7.14 1.27 18.53
C CYS A 28 -5.93 0.35 18.53
N GLY A 29 -4.74 0.88 18.29
CA GLY A 29 -3.51 0.09 18.23
C GLY A 29 -3.35 -0.70 16.94
N ILE A 30 -4.08 -0.35 15.88
CA ILE A 30 -3.99 -1.01 14.59
C ILE A 30 -2.96 -0.28 13.74
N ILE A 31 -1.95 -1.01 13.30
CA ILE A 31 -0.91 -0.51 12.41
C ILE A 31 -1.18 -1.03 11.01
N VAL A 32 -1.10 -0.16 10.02
CA VAL A 32 -1.06 -0.54 8.61
C VAL A 32 0.37 -0.41 8.13
N ASN A 33 0.95 -1.51 7.70
CA ASN A 33 2.31 -1.54 7.19
C ASN A 33 2.27 -1.79 5.68
N VAL A 34 2.83 -0.87 4.92
CA VAL A 34 2.99 -1.01 3.47
C VAL A 34 4.29 -0.30 3.11
N THR A 35 5.16 -0.97 2.37
CA THR A 35 6.34 -0.29 1.85
C THR A 35 5.93 0.74 0.79
N PRO A 36 6.75 1.78 0.52
CA PRO A 36 6.38 2.79 -0.45
C PRO A 36 6.02 2.18 -1.81
N LEU A 37 5.00 2.75 -2.46
CA LEU A 37 4.65 2.39 -3.83
C LEU A 37 5.60 3.13 -4.75
N GLU A 38 6.50 2.38 -5.37
CA GLU A 38 7.55 2.96 -6.19
C GLU A 38 7.00 3.53 -7.51
N PRO A 39 7.68 4.53 -8.07
CA PRO A 39 7.30 5.07 -9.38
C PRO A 39 7.20 3.96 -10.43
N GLY A 40 6.12 3.94 -11.20
CA GLY A 40 5.89 2.95 -12.24
C GLY A 40 5.27 1.64 -11.78
N TRP A 41 5.05 1.44 -10.47
CA TRP A 41 4.34 0.26 -9.98
C TRP A 41 2.84 0.35 -10.28
N GLU A 42 2.21 -0.78 -10.54
CA GLU A 42 0.76 -0.85 -10.62
C GLU A 42 0.23 -2.14 -9.98
N GLY A 43 -1.01 -2.08 -9.53
CA GLY A 43 -1.70 -3.23 -8.93
C GLY A 43 -2.69 -2.83 -7.86
N ASN A 44 -3.32 -3.82 -7.24
CA ASN A 44 -4.01 -3.62 -5.96
C ASN A 44 -2.96 -3.65 -4.85
N VAL A 45 -3.06 -2.73 -3.90
CA VAL A 45 -2.12 -2.68 -2.78
C VAL A 45 -2.51 -3.73 -1.76
N THR A 46 -1.54 -4.55 -1.35
CA THR A 46 -1.71 -5.46 -0.22
C THR A 46 -1.42 -4.68 1.06
N LEU A 47 -2.41 -4.62 1.94
CA LEU A 47 -2.32 -3.92 3.22
C LEU A 47 -1.99 -4.95 4.30
N GLU A 48 -0.91 -4.71 5.04
CA GLU A 48 -0.50 -5.56 6.14
C GLU A 48 -0.96 -4.94 7.45
N PHE A 49 -2.02 -5.49 8.05
CA PHE A 49 -2.55 -5.00 9.32
C PHE A 49 -1.97 -5.77 10.49
N SER A 50 -1.55 -5.04 11.51
CA SER A 50 -1.11 -5.59 12.78
C SER A 50 -1.95 -5.00 13.91
N ASN A 51 -2.37 -5.87 14.85
CA ASN A 51 -3.02 -5.44 16.07
C ASN A 51 -2.01 -5.50 17.21
N THR A 52 -1.69 -4.35 17.80
CA THR A 52 -0.70 -4.26 18.87
C THR A 52 -1.31 -4.41 20.27
N THR A 53 -2.59 -4.74 20.37
CA THR A 53 -3.30 -4.88 21.62
C THR A 53 -3.90 -6.28 21.77
N PRO A 54 -4.24 -6.72 23.00
CA PRO A 54 -4.95 -7.99 23.18
C PRO A 54 -6.43 -7.93 22.84
N LEU A 55 -6.96 -6.73 22.54
CA LEU A 55 -8.37 -6.54 22.22
C LEU A 55 -8.61 -6.69 20.72
N PRO A 56 -9.72 -7.33 20.31
CA PRO A 56 -10.06 -7.39 18.90
C PRO A 56 -10.49 -6.02 18.38
N ALA A 57 -10.22 -5.77 17.09
CA ALA A 57 -10.69 -4.57 16.40
C ALA A 57 -11.36 -4.98 15.11
N LYS A 58 -12.45 -4.27 14.75
CA LYS A 58 -13.13 -4.48 13.47
C LYS A 58 -12.58 -3.53 12.43
N ILE A 59 -12.31 -4.08 11.26
CA ILE A 59 -12.00 -3.31 10.06
C ILE A 59 -13.09 -3.62 9.06
N TYR A 60 -13.75 -2.56 8.56
CA TYR A 60 -14.89 -2.72 7.68
C TYR A 60 -14.45 -2.73 6.22
N ALA A 61 -14.95 -3.71 5.47
CA ALA A 61 -14.71 -3.78 4.03
C ALA A 61 -15.35 -2.57 3.33
N ASN A 62 -14.71 -2.12 2.25
CA ASN A 62 -15.19 -1.03 1.40
C ASN A 62 -15.26 0.34 2.10
N GLU A 63 -14.54 0.49 3.20
CA GLU A 63 -14.40 1.76 3.89
C GLU A 63 -12.93 2.19 3.91
N GLY A 64 -12.71 3.49 4.13
CA GLY A 64 -11.36 4.02 4.21
C GLY A 64 -10.61 3.50 5.43
N VAL A 65 -9.45 2.90 5.22
CA VAL A 65 -8.64 2.29 6.29
C VAL A 65 -7.23 2.83 6.36
N ALA A 66 -6.78 3.56 5.34
CA ALA A 66 -5.42 4.07 5.25
C ALA A 66 -5.41 5.34 4.40
N GLN A 67 -4.27 6.00 4.36
CA GLN A 67 -4.07 7.24 3.61
C GLN A 67 -2.83 7.09 2.73
N PHE A 68 -2.89 7.65 1.54
CA PHE A 68 -1.73 7.73 0.65
C PHE A 68 -1.26 9.17 0.55
N VAL A 69 0.04 9.35 0.71
CA VAL A 69 0.71 10.63 0.46
C VAL A 69 1.49 10.50 -0.84
N PHE A 70 1.23 11.42 -1.77
CA PHE A 70 1.87 11.42 -3.08
C PHE A 70 3.01 12.43 -3.09
N ILE A 71 4.19 11.98 -3.48
CA ILE A 71 5.38 12.83 -3.61
C ILE A 71 5.77 12.85 -5.08
N LYS A 72 5.68 14.04 -5.68
CA LYS A 72 5.99 14.20 -7.10
C LYS A 72 7.44 14.64 -7.25
N GLY A 73 8.21 13.91 -8.08
CA GLY A 73 9.55 14.30 -8.47
C GLY A 73 9.53 15.21 -9.68
N ASN A 74 10.64 15.95 -9.88
CA ASN A 74 10.79 16.84 -11.04
C ASN A 74 11.24 16.09 -12.29
N GLU A 75 11.83 14.92 -12.14
CA GLU A 75 12.34 14.09 -13.21
C GLU A 75 11.92 12.64 -12.99
N ASP A 76 11.74 11.90 -14.08
CA ASP A 76 11.45 10.47 -14.00
C ASP A 76 12.71 9.74 -13.51
N PRO A 77 12.56 8.63 -12.73
CA PRO A 77 13.70 7.82 -12.35
C PRO A 77 14.34 7.17 -13.59
N ALA A 78 15.64 6.93 -13.52
CA ALA A 78 16.36 6.25 -14.60
C ALA A 78 15.80 4.85 -14.84
N VAL A 79 15.39 4.17 -13.75
CA VAL A 79 14.75 2.85 -13.79
C VAL A 79 13.53 2.87 -12.90
N SER A 80 12.34 2.68 -13.47
CA SER A 80 11.10 2.59 -12.72
C SER A 80 10.85 1.17 -12.23
N TYR A 81 9.84 0.99 -11.38
CA TYR A 81 9.43 -0.34 -10.93
C TYR A 81 9.00 -1.21 -12.12
N ALA A 82 8.29 -0.64 -13.08
CA ALA A 82 7.86 -1.35 -14.29
C ALA A 82 9.07 -1.81 -15.12
N ASP A 83 10.11 -0.96 -15.24
CA ASP A 83 11.32 -1.28 -15.98
C ASP A 83 12.10 -2.42 -15.32
N ARG A 84 12.08 -2.50 -13.96
CA ARG A 84 12.74 -3.56 -13.21
C ARG A 84 11.95 -4.87 -13.22
N ASN A 85 10.69 -4.86 -13.63
CA ASN A 85 9.80 -6.01 -13.56
C ASN A 85 9.80 -6.65 -12.15
N GLY A 86 9.56 -5.82 -11.15
CA GLY A 86 9.59 -6.24 -9.74
C GLY A 86 8.55 -7.30 -9.40
N LYS A 87 8.75 -7.97 -8.25
CA LYS A 87 7.96 -9.15 -7.83
C LYS A 87 6.46 -8.91 -7.74
N TYR A 88 6.06 -7.69 -7.41
CA TYR A 88 4.66 -7.37 -7.10
C TYR A 88 4.00 -6.49 -8.16
N GLN A 89 4.63 -6.40 -9.35
CA GLN A 89 4.05 -5.63 -10.45
C GLN A 89 2.76 -6.28 -10.94
N GLY A 90 1.71 -5.47 -11.09
CA GLY A 90 0.43 -5.92 -11.61
C GLY A 90 -0.37 -6.83 -10.68
N GLN A 91 -0.01 -6.91 -9.39
CA GLN A 91 -0.71 -7.81 -8.47
C GLN A 91 -2.19 -7.48 -8.34
N LYS A 92 -2.99 -8.52 -8.17
CA LYS A 92 -4.44 -8.43 -7.97
C LYS A 92 -4.84 -9.29 -6.78
N GLY A 93 -5.85 -8.84 -6.03
CA GLY A 93 -6.22 -9.52 -4.81
C GLY A 93 -5.16 -9.40 -3.72
N VAL A 94 -5.26 -10.21 -2.69
CA VAL A 94 -4.25 -10.30 -1.63
C VAL A 94 -3.07 -11.11 -2.15
N THR A 95 -1.88 -10.53 -2.08
CA THR A 95 -0.65 -11.19 -2.56
C THR A 95 0.23 -11.55 -1.36
N LEU A 96 0.57 -12.82 -1.25
CA LEU A 96 1.48 -13.33 -0.22
C LEU A 96 2.93 -12.97 -0.55
N PRO A 97 3.83 -13.01 0.46
CA PRO A 97 5.22 -12.71 0.22
C PRO A 97 5.83 -13.62 -0.85
N LYS A 98 6.63 -13.03 -1.73
CA LYS A 98 7.40 -13.74 -2.75
C LYS A 98 8.88 -13.67 -2.38
N ILE A 99 9.52 -14.80 -2.38
CA ILE A 99 10.94 -14.93 -2.06
C ILE A 99 11.78 -14.90 -3.32
#